data_06fe2773b5f8b5c2baf1bc4c91d5836d
#
_entry.id   06fe2773b5f8b5c2baf1bc4c91d5836d
#
_cell.length_a   1.000
_cell.length_b   1.000
_cell.length_c   1.000
_cell.angle_alpha   90.00
_cell.angle_beta   90.00
_cell.angle_gamma   90.00
#
_symmetry.space_group_name_H-M   'P 1'
#
loop_
_entity.id
_entity.type
_entity.pdbx_description
1 polymer ?
#
loop_
_entity_poly.entity_id
_entity_poly.type
_entity_poly.pdbx_seq_one_letter_code
_entity_poly.pdbx_strand_id
1 'polypeptide(L)'
;MRLQEGKGEEEPGVEIMVSPPGKHLAHLDLLSGGEKALASFAFLMALFKYRPTPFCLLDEVDAPLDDANIGRYLSLLKEYSKEHQFILVTHNKKSMEAADILYGVTMEQPGISKVVSAKFNGGPPRKGPGVGTNPDKGGRDGD
;
A
#
# COMPACT_ATOMS: atom_id res chain seq x y z
N MET A 1 15.67 -15.03 -9.29
CA MET A 1 14.94 -16.15 -8.68
C MET A 1 15.57 -17.44 -9.21
N ARG A 2 16.01 -18.31 -8.35
CA ARG A 2 16.65 -19.58 -8.71
C ARG A 2 15.86 -20.73 -8.08
N LEU A 3 15.66 -21.82 -8.83
CA LEU A 3 15.18 -23.07 -8.27
C LEU A 3 16.36 -23.75 -7.59
N GLN A 4 16.23 -24.16 -6.34
CA GLN A 4 17.18 -25.03 -5.66
C GLN A 4 16.77 -26.47 -5.92
N GLU A 5 17.70 -27.29 -6.41
CA GLU A 5 17.52 -28.73 -6.45
C GLU A 5 17.67 -29.26 -5.02
N GLY A 6 16.64 -29.95 -4.53
CA GLY A 6 16.66 -30.57 -3.21
C GLY A 6 17.81 -31.59 -3.11
N LYS A 7 18.59 -31.53 -2.03
CA LYS A 7 19.60 -32.56 -1.71
C LYS A 7 18.95 -33.60 -0.82
N GLY A 8 18.69 -34.77 -1.36
CA GLY A 8 18.13 -35.90 -0.62
C GLY A 8 16.59 -35.84 -0.56
N GLU A 9 15.99 -35.99 0.62
CA GLU A 9 14.54 -35.97 0.85
C GLU A 9 13.93 -34.59 0.95
N GLU A 10 14.73 -33.53 0.74
CA GLU A 10 14.24 -32.13 0.78
C GLU A 10 13.52 -31.77 -0.52
N GLU A 11 12.33 -31.20 -0.41
CA GLU A 11 11.58 -30.69 -1.55
C GLU A 11 12.34 -29.54 -2.22
N PRO A 12 12.29 -29.42 -3.57
CA PRO A 12 12.93 -28.33 -4.28
C PRO A 12 12.34 -26.99 -3.85
N GLY A 13 13.18 -26.07 -3.38
CA GLY A 13 12.80 -24.76 -2.90
C GLY A 13 13.01 -23.66 -3.93
N VAL A 14 12.48 -22.48 -3.63
CA VAL A 14 12.69 -21.26 -4.41
C VAL A 14 13.57 -20.30 -3.62
N GLU A 15 14.72 -19.95 -4.18
CA GLU A 15 15.63 -18.96 -3.62
C GLU A 15 15.39 -17.60 -4.26
N ILE A 16 15.22 -16.56 -3.43
CA ILE A 16 15.05 -15.19 -3.88
C ILE A 16 16.37 -14.44 -3.68
N MET A 17 16.96 -14.02 -4.78
CA MET A 17 18.14 -13.16 -4.79
C MET A 17 17.76 -11.77 -5.28
N VAL A 18 18.29 -10.74 -4.63
CA VAL A 18 17.95 -9.33 -4.89
C VAL A 18 19.23 -8.54 -5.08
N SER A 19 19.23 -7.60 -6.02
CA SER A 19 20.30 -6.63 -6.23
C SER A 19 19.75 -5.22 -6.02
N PRO A 20 19.81 -4.67 -4.80
CA PRO A 20 19.44 -3.29 -4.56
C PRO A 20 20.33 -2.33 -5.36
N PRO A 21 19.87 -1.12 -5.71
CA PRO A 21 20.68 -0.13 -6.41
C PRO A 21 22.00 0.15 -5.68
N GLY A 22 23.13 -0.02 -6.41
CA GLY A 22 24.48 0.19 -5.87
C GLY A 22 25.04 -0.96 -5.03
N LYS A 23 24.36 -2.12 -4.95
CA LYS A 23 24.83 -3.31 -4.24
C LYS A 23 24.94 -4.53 -5.16
N HIS A 24 25.77 -5.47 -4.77
CA HIS A 24 25.86 -6.77 -5.44
C HIS A 24 24.63 -7.64 -5.17
N LEU A 25 24.42 -8.62 -6.04
CA LEU A 25 23.39 -9.63 -5.87
C LEU A 25 23.57 -10.34 -4.52
N ALA A 26 22.56 -10.34 -3.68
CA ALA A 26 22.58 -10.93 -2.36
C ALA A 26 21.31 -11.74 -2.09
N HIS A 27 21.40 -12.69 -1.19
CA HIS A 27 20.22 -13.38 -0.65
C HIS A 27 19.36 -12.38 0.13
N LEU A 28 18.06 -12.59 0.08
CA LEU A 28 17.09 -11.73 0.76
C LEU A 28 17.45 -11.56 2.26
N ASP A 29 17.96 -12.62 2.89
CA ASP A 29 18.31 -12.61 4.32
C ASP A 29 19.45 -11.68 4.69
N LEU A 30 20.31 -11.35 3.75
CA LEU A 30 21.48 -10.46 3.94
C LEU A 30 21.15 -8.97 3.80
N LEU A 31 19.90 -8.64 3.44
CA LEU A 31 19.45 -7.27 3.27
C LEU A 31 19.06 -6.64 4.62
N SER A 32 19.14 -5.31 4.70
CA SER A 32 18.55 -4.56 5.82
C SER A 32 17.02 -4.73 5.86
N GLY A 33 16.39 -4.47 7.01
CA GLY A 33 14.94 -4.60 7.18
C GLY A 33 14.13 -3.80 6.12
N GLY A 34 14.49 -2.55 5.87
CA GLY A 34 13.86 -1.72 4.86
C GLY A 34 14.09 -2.21 3.43
N GLU A 35 15.29 -2.74 3.11
CA GLU A 35 15.57 -3.34 1.80
C GLU A 35 14.79 -4.63 1.59
N LYS A 36 14.67 -5.47 2.63
CA LYS A 36 13.82 -6.68 2.60
C LYS A 36 12.37 -6.32 2.32
N ALA A 37 11.83 -5.35 3.05
CA ALA A 37 10.46 -4.90 2.87
C ALA A 37 10.21 -4.35 1.47
N LEU A 38 11.11 -3.50 0.94
CA LEU A 38 10.98 -2.98 -0.41
C LEU A 38 11.09 -4.08 -1.48
N ALA A 39 12.01 -5.03 -1.31
CA ALA A 39 12.16 -6.16 -2.23
C ALA A 39 10.91 -7.07 -2.21
N SER A 40 10.38 -7.36 -1.02
CA SER A 40 9.14 -8.13 -0.86
C SER A 40 7.95 -7.43 -1.50
N PHE A 41 7.84 -6.12 -1.32
CA PHE A 41 6.81 -5.31 -1.96
C PHE A 41 6.95 -5.31 -3.49
N ALA A 42 8.16 -5.15 -4.02
CA ALA A 42 8.40 -5.20 -5.46
C ALA A 42 8.03 -6.57 -6.05
N PHE A 43 8.31 -7.65 -5.33
CA PHE A 43 7.90 -9.00 -5.72
C PHE A 43 6.37 -9.15 -5.71
N LEU A 44 5.70 -8.66 -4.66
CA LEU A 44 4.23 -8.63 -4.58
C LEU A 44 3.63 -7.86 -5.78
N MET A 45 4.19 -6.70 -6.13
CA MET A 45 3.72 -5.93 -7.27
C MET A 45 3.96 -6.63 -8.61
N ALA A 46 5.03 -7.40 -8.75
CA ALA A 46 5.26 -8.23 -9.93
C ALA A 46 4.19 -9.34 -10.08
N LEU A 47 3.82 -9.99 -8.98
CA LEU A 47 2.71 -10.96 -8.96
C LEU A 47 1.37 -10.29 -9.25
N PHE A 48 1.13 -9.12 -8.66
CA PHE A 48 -0.08 -8.33 -8.91
C PHE A 48 -0.20 -7.94 -10.39
N LYS A 49 0.92 -7.58 -11.03
CA LYS A 49 0.96 -7.30 -12.48
C LYS A 49 0.61 -8.54 -13.33
N TYR A 50 1.02 -9.72 -12.89
CA TYR A 50 0.73 -10.97 -13.59
C TYR A 50 -0.74 -11.39 -13.47
N ARG A 51 -1.34 -11.20 -12.27
CA ARG A 51 -2.77 -11.45 -12.00
C ARG A 51 -3.36 -10.27 -11.25
N PRO A 52 -3.76 -9.20 -11.95
CA PRO A 52 -4.30 -8.01 -11.30
C PRO A 52 -5.67 -8.30 -10.67
N THR A 53 -5.88 -7.72 -9.49
CA THR A 53 -7.18 -7.68 -8.82
C THR A 53 -7.76 -6.27 -8.94
N PRO A 54 -9.09 -6.08 -8.78
CA PRO A 54 -9.71 -4.76 -8.85
C PRO A 54 -9.20 -3.78 -7.81
N PHE A 55 -8.79 -4.28 -6.65
CA PHE A 55 -8.20 -3.50 -5.56
C PHE A 55 -7.13 -4.32 -4.84
N CYS A 56 -6.24 -3.62 -4.15
CA CYS A 56 -5.21 -4.19 -3.29
C CYS A 56 -5.23 -3.48 -1.94
N LEU A 57 -5.30 -4.25 -0.84
CA LEU A 57 -5.19 -3.74 0.53
C LEU A 57 -3.77 -3.95 1.03
N LEU A 58 -3.14 -2.88 1.49
CA LEU A 58 -1.79 -2.87 2.05
C LEU A 58 -1.86 -2.35 3.48
N ASP A 59 -1.55 -3.22 4.44
CA ASP A 59 -1.63 -2.91 5.86
C ASP A 59 -0.21 -2.75 6.43
N GLU A 60 0.15 -1.52 6.81
CA GLU A 60 1.44 -1.10 7.39
C GLU A 60 2.69 -1.58 6.63
N VAL A 61 2.59 -1.79 5.31
CA VAL A 61 3.71 -2.26 4.47
C VAL A 61 4.88 -1.25 4.45
N ASP A 62 4.58 0.01 4.69
CA ASP A 62 5.54 1.11 4.73
C ASP A 62 6.24 1.31 6.09
N ALA A 63 5.77 0.64 7.15
CA ALA A 63 6.32 0.80 8.50
C ALA A 63 7.83 0.50 8.61
N PRO A 64 8.41 -0.54 7.97
CA PRO A 64 9.84 -0.84 8.05
C PRO A 64 10.69 -0.01 7.07
N LEU A 65 10.08 0.87 6.23
CA LEU A 65 10.79 1.62 5.21
C LEU A 65 11.44 2.89 5.78
N ASP A 66 12.71 3.12 5.44
CA ASP A 66 13.39 4.38 5.67
C ASP A 66 12.95 5.46 4.66
N ASP A 67 13.40 6.69 4.86
CA ASP A 67 13.04 7.84 4.03
C ASP A 67 13.40 7.70 2.54
N ALA A 68 14.44 6.97 2.21
CA ALA A 68 14.85 6.73 0.83
C ALA A 68 13.98 5.66 0.16
N ASN A 69 13.64 4.61 0.91
CA ASN A 69 12.85 3.50 0.41
C ASN A 69 11.35 3.83 0.34
N ILE A 70 10.82 4.68 1.26
CA ILE A 70 9.44 5.14 1.19
C ILE A 70 9.16 5.90 -0.13
N GLY A 71 10.10 6.71 -0.61
CA GLY A 71 9.94 7.41 -1.89
C GLY A 71 9.83 6.45 -3.08
N ARG A 72 10.61 5.38 -3.09
CA ARG A 72 10.55 4.33 -4.13
C ARG A 72 9.24 3.54 -4.08
N TYR A 73 8.80 3.17 -2.87
CA TYR A 73 7.52 2.52 -2.62
C TYR A 73 6.35 3.34 -3.15
N LEU A 74 6.28 4.63 -2.80
CA LEU A 74 5.21 5.53 -3.23
C LEU A 74 5.23 5.78 -4.74
N SER A 75 6.41 5.86 -5.35
CA SER A 75 6.53 6.00 -6.81
C SER A 75 5.95 4.78 -7.54
N LEU A 76 6.24 3.58 -7.05
CA LEU A 76 5.71 2.34 -7.59
C LEU A 76 4.19 2.25 -7.40
N LEU A 77 3.68 2.55 -6.20
CA LEU A 77 2.24 2.60 -5.94
C LEU A 77 1.52 3.58 -6.87
N LYS A 78 2.08 4.77 -7.08
CA LYS A 78 1.49 5.79 -7.94
C LYS A 78 1.43 5.35 -9.40
N GLU A 79 2.40 4.58 -9.86
CA GLU A 79 2.38 3.99 -11.20
C GLU A 79 1.20 3.02 -11.36
N TYR A 80 1.07 2.06 -10.44
CA TYR A 80 0.02 1.05 -10.49
C TYR A 80 -1.38 1.60 -10.16
N SER A 81 -1.47 2.65 -9.36
CA SER A 81 -2.75 3.28 -8.99
C SER A 81 -3.49 3.95 -10.16
N LYS A 82 -2.85 4.09 -11.33
CA LYS A 82 -3.51 4.59 -12.55
C LYS A 82 -4.60 3.65 -13.06
N GLU A 83 -4.42 2.36 -12.85
CA GLU A 83 -5.30 1.31 -13.37
C GLU A 83 -5.99 0.51 -12.27
N HIS A 84 -5.46 0.54 -11.03
CA HIS A 84 -5.94 -0.25 -9.91
C HIS A 84 -6.19 0.61 -8.67
N GLN A 85 -7.14 0.19 -7.84
CA GLN A 85 -7.40 0.83 -6.56
C GLN A 85 -6.49 0.24 -5.48
N PHE A 86 -5.79 1.11 -4.74
CA PHE A 86 -5.04 0.74 -3.53
C PHE A 86 -5.72 1.29 -2.30
N ILE A 87 -5.83 0.47 -1.27
CA ILE A 87 -6.31 0.83 0.06
C ILE A 87 -5.11 0.66 0.99
N LEU A 88 -4.65 1.74 1.60
CA LEU A 88 -3.49 1.75 2.49
C LEU A 88 -3.97 1.95 3.92
N VAL A 89 -3.52 1.08 4.83
CA VAL A 89 -3.57 1.32 6.26
C VAL A 89 -2.15 1.73 6.68
N THR A 90 -1.98 2.95 7.17
CA THR A 90 -0.65 3.49 7.47
C THR A 90 -0.72 4.60 8.51
N HIS A 91 0.36 4.78 9.24
CA HIS A 91 0.61 5.93 10.10
C HIS A 91 1.74 6.83 9.56
N ASN A 92 2.31 6.52 8.40
CA ASN A 92 3.37 7.30 7.76
C ASN A 92 2.80 8.53 7.05
N LYS A 93 3.29 9.71 7.40
CA LYS A 93 2.83 10.99 6.83
C LYS A 93 3.01 11.07 5.31
N LYS A 94 4.14 10.59 4.78
CA LYS A 94 4.43 10.61 3.34
C LYS A 94 3.45 9.73 2.55
N SER A 95 3.07 8.57 3.12
CA SER A 95 2.05 7.70 2.52
C SER A 95 0.66 8.35 2.55
N MET A 96 0.31 9.01 3.66
CA MET A 96 -0.94 9.78 3.76
C MET A 96 -1.02 10.91 2.74
N GLU A 97 0.07 11.68 2.58
CA GLU A 97 0.16 12.79 1.62
C GLU A 97 0.07 12.34 0.15
N ALA A 98 0.49 11.11 -0.12
CA ALA A 98 0.44 10.52 -1.47
C ALA A 98 -0.95 9.99 -1.86
N ALA A 99 -1.88 9.87 -0.90
CA ALA A 99 -3.22 9.35 -1.13
C ALA A 99 -4.15 10.40 -1.77
N ASP A 100 -5.08 9.97 -2.62
CA ASP A 100 -6.12 10.84 -3.19
C ASP A 100 -7.22 11.17 -2.15
N ILE A 101 -7.51 10.23 -1.25
CA ILE A 101 -8.52 10.34 -0.19
C ILE A 101 -7.96 9.74 1.09
N LEU A 102 -8.10 10.45 2.18
CA LEU A 102 -7.73 9.99 3.52
C LEU A 102 -9.00 9.71 4.34
N TYR A 103 -9.04 8.55 4.97
CA TYR A 103 -10.03 8.20 5.97
C TYR A 103 -9.35 8.10 7.33
N GLY A 104 -9.78 8.93 8.28
CA GLY A 104 -9.37 8.84 9.67
C GLY A 104 -10.43 8.11 10.50
N VAL A 105 -10.01 7.26 11.41
CA VAL A 105 -10.89 6.64 12.39
C VAL A 105 -10.58 7.27 13.74
N THR A 106 -11.58 7.86 14.37
CA THR A 106 -11.47 8.49 15.69
C THR A 106 -12.52 7.93 16.65
N MET A 107 -12.31 8.11 17.93
CA MET A 107 -13.23 7.71 18.98
C MET A 107 -13.50 8.94 19.88
N GLU A 108 -14.56 9.67 19.54
CA GLU A 108 -14.99 10.84 20.32
C GLU A 108 -15.71 10.44 21.61
N GLN A 109 -16.35 9.27 21.60
CA GLN A 109 -17.02 8.68 22.76
C GLN A 109 -16.47 7.28 22.98
N PRO A 110 -16.19 6.87 24.23
CA PRO A 110 -15.70 5.54 24.55
C PRO A 110 -16.55 4.43 23.90
N GLY A 111 -15.92 3.55 23.13
CA GLY A 111 -16.58 2.42 22.46
C GLY A 111 -17.29 2.74 21.14
N ILE A 112 -17.31 4.01 20.69
CA ILE A 112 -17.98 4.40 19.45
C ILE A 112 -16.95 5.00 18.49
N SER A 113 -16.62 4.28 17.42
CA SER A 113 -15.73 4.75 16.37
C SER A 113 -16.47 5.66 15.39
N LYS A 114 -15.83 6.74 14.96
CA LYS A 114 -16.33 7.66 13.95
C LYS A 114 -15.33 7.73 12.81
N VAL A 115 -15.81 7.64 11.57
CA VAL A 115 -14.99 7.79 10.38
C VAL A 115 -15.09 9.23 9.90
N VAL A 116 -13.95 9.87 9.68
CA VAL A 116 -13.81 11.18 9.06
C VAL A 116 -13.04 11.04 7.76
N SER A 117 -13.39 11.81 6.74
CA SER A 117 -12.69 11.75 5.46
C SER A 117 -12.22 13.12 5.02
N ALA A 118 -11.03 13.17 4.41
CA ALA A 118 -10.48 14.34 3.77
C ALA A 118 -10.05 14.00 2.35
N LYS A 119 -10.40 14.86 1.39
CA LYS A 119 -9.92 14.78 0.01
C LYS A 119 -8.76 15.73 -0.17
N PHE A 120 -7.62 15.22 -0.63
CA PHE A 120 -6.53 16.09 -1.05
C PHE A 120 -6.80 16.55 -2.49
N ASN A 121 -6.94 17.86 -2.67
CA ASN A 121 -7.17 18.48 -3.97
C ASN A 121 -5.89 18.35 -4.84
N GLY A 122 -5.91 17.47 -5.81
CA GLY A 122 -4.77 17.34 -6.71
C GLY A 122 -4.95 16.41 -7.91
N GLY A 123 -6.03 15.64 -8.00
CA GLY A 123 -6.30 14.78 -9.15
C GLY A 123 -7.73 14.96 -9.69
N PRO A 124 -7.97 14.73 -11.01
CA PRO A 124 -9.34 14.69 -11.52
C PRO A 124 -10.11 13.58 -10.79
N PRO A 125 -11.41 13.79 -10.48
CA PRO A 125 -12.21 12.80 -9.78
C PRO A 125 -12.26 11.53 -10.65
N ARG A 126 -11.63 10.46 -10.20
CA ARG A 126 -11.83 9.15 -10.80
C ARG A 126 -13.28 8.77 -10.51
N LYS A 127 -14.05 8.47 -11.54
CA LYS A 127 -15.41 7.94 -11.44
C LYS A 127 -15.32 6.55 -10.80
N GLY A 128 -15.34 6.52 -9.48
CA GLY A 128 -15.63 5.31 -8.71
C GLY A 128 -17.13 5.17 -8.52
N PRO A 129 -17.67 3.96 -8.32
CA PRO A 129 -19.09 3.76 -8.04
C PRO A 129 -19.48 4.57 -6.80
N GLY A 130 -20.52 5.39 -6.95
CA GLY A 130 -20.91 6.41 -6.00
C GLY A 130 -21.10 5.87 -4.59
N VAL A 131 -20.33 6.41 -3.67
CA VAL A 131 -20.71 6.43 -2.26
C VAL A 131 -21.71 7.55 -2.11
N GLY A 132 -22.96 7.19 -1.84
CA GLY A 132 -24.05 8.12 -1.69
C GLY A 132 -23.73 9.20 -0.65
N THR A 133 -23.66 10.41 -1.09
CA THR A 133 -23.80 11.58 -0.23
C THR A 133 -25.21 11.53 0.35
N ASN A 134 -25.32 11.34 1.65
CA ASN A 134 -26.58 11.50 2.36
C ASN A 134 -26.86 13.01 2.50
N PRO A 135 -27.78 13.60 1.73
CA PRO A 135 -28.18 14.99 1.90
C PRO A 135 -29.42 15.00 2.80
N ASP A 136 -29.21 14.82 4.10
CA ASP A 136 -30.31 15.10 5.02
C ASP A 136 -29.81 15.79 6.28
N LYS A 137 -29.97 17.10 6.26
CA LYS A 137 -30.40 17.98 7.35
C LYS A 137 -30.67 19.38 6.81
N GLY A 138 -31.71 19.47 5.99
CA GLY A 138 -32.43 20.70 5.78
C GLY A 138 -33.23 21.05 7.03
N GLY A 139 -33.01 22.25 7.55
CA GLY A 139 -33.69 22.80 8.70
C GLY A 139 -35.21 22.83 8.55
N ARG A 140 -35.89 22.67 9.66
CA ARG A 140 -37.24 23.20 9.86
C ARG A 140 -37.07 24.43 10.73
N ASP A 141 -37.10 25.58 10.07
CA ASP A 141 -37.46 26.82 10.71
C ASP A 141 -39.00 26.93 10.73
N GLY A 142 -39.53 27.28 11.80
CA GLY A 142 -40.61 27.90 12.39
C GLY A 142 -41.88 28.25 11.56
N ASP A 143 -42.94 28.00 12.16
CA ASP A 143 -43.97 28.98 12.52
C ASP A 143 -44.76 28.39 13.69
#